data_0119aa6c8551c2da44249eeff4c3f3a9
#
_entry.id   0119aa6c8551c2da44249eeff4c3f3a9
#
_cell.length_a   1.000
_cell.length_b   1.000
_cell.length_c   1.000
_cell.angle_alpha   90.00
_cell.angle_beta   90.00
_cell.angle_gamma   90.00
#
_symmetry.space_group_name_H-M   'P 1'
#
loop_
_entity.id
_entity.type
_entity.pdbx_description
1 polymer ?
#
loop_
_entity_poly.entity_id
_entity_poly.type
_entity_poly.pdbx_seq_one_letter_code
_entity_poly.pdbx_strand_id
1 'polypeptide(L)'
;IREWSHGEVKKPETINYRTFKPERDGLFCAKIFGPVKDYECNCGKYKRMKHRGIVCEKCGVEVIQSKVRRERLGHINLATPVAHIWFLKSLPSRIGNILDISLKDLEKVLYCEAYIVIDPKETALSRGELLSEERYMQLQDEYGDDKFVAGMGGEAVLDMLKGVDVHQLCETLRQEMRSATSEAKRKKIVKRLKVCEAFRESGNRPEWMMLTVIPVLPPDLRPLVPLDGGRFATSDLNDLYRRVINRNNRLQR
;
A
#
# COMPACT_ATOMS: atom_id res chain seq x y z
N ILE A 1 3.06 -9.94 0.86
CA ILE A 1 3.58 -9.38 -0.43
C ILE A 1 5.10 -9.55 -0.50
N ARG A 2 5.84 -9.13 0.52
CA ARG A 2 7.30 -9.28 0.55
C ARG A 2 7.77 -10.73 0.42
N GLU A 3 7.05 -11.67 0.98
CA GLU A 3 7.35 -13.11 0.86
C GLU A 3 7.19 -13.62 -0.58
N TRP A 4 6.24 -13.08 -1.32
CA TRP A 4 6.02 -13.43 -2.73
C TRP A 4 6.99 -12.73 -3.67
N SER A 5 7.56 -11.60 -3.25
CA SER A 5 8.41 -10.76 -4.08
C SER A 5 9.83 -11.30 -4.19
N HIS A 6 10.42 -11.13 -5.37
CA HIS A 6 11.82 -11.45 -5.65
C HIS A 6 12.75 -10.25 -5.51
N GLY A 7 12.24 -9.08 -5.19
CA GLY A 7 13.03 -7.89 -4.95
C GLY A 7 12.25 -6.59 -5.03
N GLU A 8 12.86 -5.52 -4.53
CA GLU A 8 12.29 -4.18 -4.53
C GLU A 8 12.60 -3.43 -5.83
N VAL A 9 11.56 -2.88 -6.43
CA VAL A 9 11.68 -1.99 -7.59
C VAL A 9 11.87 -0.57 -7.08
N LYS A 10 13.09 -0.04 -7.20
CA LYS A 10 13.47 1.29 -6.67
C LYS A 10 13.45 2.39 -7.70
N LYS A 11 13.62 2.03 -8.97
CA LYS A 11 13.78 2.98 -10.07
C LYS A 11 12.62 2.91 -11.06
N PRO A 12 12.18 4.05 -11.61
CA PRO A 12 11.10 4.09 -12.59
C PRO A 12 11.54 3.66 -13.99
N GLU A 13 12.85 3.53 -14.23
CA GLU A 13 13.40 3.16 -15.53
C GLU A 13 12.95 1.76 -15.96
N THR A 14 12.76 1.58 -17.25
CA THR A 14 12.35 0.33 -17.86
C THR A 14 13.51 -0.41 -18.50
N ILE A 15 13.99 0.11 -19.62
CA ILE A 15 15.11 -0.46 -20.38
C ILE A 15 16.11 0.64 -20.74
N ASN A 16 17.34 0.24 -21.03
CA ASN A 16 18.33 1.12 -21.64
C ASN A 16 18.06 1.17 -23.15
N TYR A 17 17.72 2.34 -23.67
CA TYR A 17 17.38 2.54 -25.08
C TYR A 17 18.54 2.31 -26.06
N ARG A 18 19.79 2.29 -25.59
CA ARG A 18 20.97 2.01 -26.41
C ARG A 18 21.23 0.50 -26.52
N THR A 19 21.10 -0.23 -25.42
CA THR A 19 21.42 -1.66 -25.34
C THR A 19 20.21 -2.56 -25.34
N PHE A 20 19.00 -2.01 -25.16
CA PHE A 20 17.71 -2.71 -24.98
C PHE A 20 17.70 -3.70 -23.81
N LYS A 21 18.67 -3.59 -22.90
CA LYS A 21 18.71 -4.39 -21.69
C LYS A 21 17.89 -3.74 -20.56
N PRO A 22 17.24 -4.55 -19.71
CA PRO A 22 16.54 -4.01 -18.54
C PRO A 22 17.47 -3.23 -17.61
N GLU A 23 17.02 -2.08 -17.17
CA GLU A 23 17.74 -1.30 -16.16
C GLU A 23 17.69 -2.01 -14.79
N ARG A 24 18.80 -1.98 -14.08
CA ARG A 24 18.91 -2.56 -12.75
C ARG A 24 18.00 -1.83 -11.75
N ASP A 25 17.31 -2.60 -10.92
CA ASP A 25 16.32 -2.12 -9.93
C ASP A 25 15.12 -1.39 -10.53
N GLY A 26 14.96 -1.44 -11.85
CA GLY A 26 13.85 -0.87 -12.58
C GLY A 26 12.68 -1.84 -12.74
N LEU A 27 11.67 -1.39 -13.47
CA LEU A 27 10.41 -2.13 -13.69
C LEU A 27 10.56 -3.44 -14.49
N PHE A 28 11.65 -3.61 -15.22
CA PHE A 28 11.95 -4.82 -16.00
C PHE A 28 13.23 -5.51 -15.54
N CYS A 29 13.75 -5.19 -14.38
CA CYS A 29 15.03 -5.67 -13.85
C CYS A 29 15.16 -7.19 -13.93
N ALA A 30 16.23 -7.66 -14.57
CA ALA A 30 16.49 -9.09 -14.71
C ALA A 30 16.89 -9.75 -13.38
N LYS A 31 17.52 -9.02 -12.49
CA LYS A 31 17.85 -9.51 -11.15
C LYS A 31 16.62 -9.83 -10.32
N ILE A 32 15.56 -9.03 -10.44
CA ILE A 32 14.30 -9.21 -9.71
C ILE A 32 13.41 -10.24 -10.40
N PHE A 33 13.17 -10.07 -11.69
CA PHE A 33 12.14 -10.81 -12.43
C PHE A 33 12.67 -12.00 -13.21
N GLY A 34 13.96 -12.15 -13.34
CA GLY A 34 14.60 -13.23 -14.09
C GLY A 34 15.16 -12.79 -15.43
N PRO A 35 15.90 -13.70 -16.11
CA PRO A 35 16.61 -13.39 -17.33
C PRO A 35 15.68 -13.14 -18.51
N VAL A 36 16.11 -12.31 -19.45
CA VAL A 36 15.36 -12.02 -20.69
C VAL A 36 15.44 -13.18 -21.66
N LYS A 37 16.60 -13.88 -21.69
CA LYS A 37 16.82 -15.06 -22.52
C LYS A 37 17.06 -16.28 -21.66
N ASP A 38 16.61 -17.46 -22.15
CA ASP A 38 16.76 -18.71 -21.44
C ASP A 38 18.22 -19.03 -21.12
N TYR A 39 18.50 -19.32 -19.85
CA TYR A 39 19.80 -19.72 -19.34
C TYR A 39 20.94 -18.74 -19.68
N GLU A 40 20.63 -17.46 -19.74
CA GLU A 40 21.60 -16.41 -20.02
C GLU A 40 21.48 -15.27 -18.99
N CYS A 41 22.57 -14.92 -18.32
CA CYS A 41 22.59 -13.78 -17.43
C CYS A 41 22.61 -12.44 -18.21
N ASN A 42 22.37 -11.33 -17.52
CA ASN A 42 22.26 -10.03 -18.17
C ASN A 42 23.60 -9.48 -18.70
N CYS A 43 24.72 -9.77 -18.02
CA CYS A 43 26.06 -9.32 -18.41
C CYS A 43 26.76 -10.22 -19.44
N GLY A 44 26.19 -11.39 -19.73
CA GLY A 44 26.74 -12.34 -20.67
C GLY A 44 27.82 -13.29 -20.14
N LYS A 45 28.15 -13.24 -18.85
CA LYS A 45 29.13 -14.15 -18.22
C LYS A 45 28.71 -15.61 -18.30
N TYR A 46 27.43 -15.89 -18.08
CA TYR A 46 26.84 -17.23 -18.18
C TYR A 46 25.81 -17.25 -19.30
N LYS A 47 25.99 -18.10 -20.29
CA LYS A 47 25.15 -18.16 -21.49
C LYS A 47 24.58 -19.54 -21.82
N ARG A 48 24.85 -20.56 -21.03
CA ARG A 48 24.47 -21.92 -21.38
C ARG A 48 23.79 -22.63 -20.22
N MET A 49 23.01 -23.63 -20.59
CA MET A 49 22.27 -24.51 -19.65
C MET A 49 23.16 -25.22 -18.63
N LYS A 50 24.46 -25.42 -18.93
CA LYS A 50 25.43 -26.02 -18.01
C LYS A 50 25.61 -25.22 -16.72
N HIS A 51 25.28 -23.92 -16.74
CA HIS A 51 25.34 -23.03 -15.58
C HIS A 51 23.98 -22.85 -14.91
N ARG A 52 23.00 -23.71 -15.22
CA ARG A 52 21.65 -23.66 -14.67
C ARG A 52 21.63 -23.54 -13.15
N GLY A 53 20.80 -22.65 -12.63
CA GLY A 53 20.61 -22.43 -11.19
C GLY A 53 21.66 -21.52 -10.53
N ILE A 54 22.68 -21.10 -11.24
CA ILE A 54 23.72 -20.19 -10.73
C ILE A 54 23.18 -18.77 -10.77
N VAL A 55 23.41 -18.02 -9.69
CA VAL A 55 23.19 -16.57 -9.66
C VAL A 55 24.49 -15.88 -10.04
N CYS A 56 24.48 -15.10 -11.13
CA CYS A 56 25.66 -14.39 -11.60
C CYS A 56 26.18 -13.42 -10.53
N GLU A 57 27.42 -13.57 -10.11
CA GLU A 57 28.03 -12.70 -9.11
C GLU A 57 28.27 -11.26 -9.61
N LYS A 58 28.26 -11.04 -10.93
CA LYS A 58 28.44 -9.72 -11.52
C LYS A 58 27.15 -8.94 -11.69
N CYS A 59 26.12 -9.54 -12.30
CA CYS A 59 24.84 -8.88 -12.57
C CYS A 59 23.69 -9.32 -11.64
N GLY A 60 23.88 -10.37 -10.86
CA GLY A 60 22.87 -10.89 -9.92
C GLY A 60 21.71 -11.63 -10.57
N VAL A 61 21.77 -11.89 -11.87
CA VAL A 61 20.71 -12.59 -12.62
C VAL A 61 20.87 -14.10 -12.46
N GLU A 62 19.79 -14.78 -12.13
CA GLU A 62 19.73 -16.23 -12.05
C GLU A 62 19.71 -16.86 -13.45
N VAL A 63 20.53 -17.87 -13.66
CA VAL A 63 20.58 -18.62 -14.94
C VAL A 63 19.46 -19.66 -14.94
N ILE A 64 18.31 -19.28 -15.48
CA ILE A 64 17.08 -20.04 -15.50
C ILE A 64 16.29 -19.74 -16.79
N GLN A 65 15.20 -20.43 -17.01
CA GLN A 65 14.31 -20.14 -18.15
C GLN A 65 13.66 -18.76 -18.01
N SER A 66 13.53 -18.04 -19.11
CA SER A 66 12.93 -16.71 -19.14
C SER A 66 11.43 -16.68 -18.82
N LYS A 67 10.75 -17.82 -18.84
CA LYS A 67 9.34 -17.93 -18.47
C LYS A 67 9.02 -17.42 -17.06
N VAL A 68 9.99 -17.41 -16.16
CA VAL A 68 9.83 -16.87 -14.80
C VAL A 68 9.48 -15.39 -14.79
N ARG A 69 9.74 -14.66 -15.87
CA ARG A 69 9.32 -13.27 -16.04
C ARG A 69 7.80 -13.09 -16.15
N ARG A 70 7.05 -14.17 -16.32
CA ARG A 70 5.58 -14.20 -16.24
C ARG A 70 5.06 -14.53 -14.85
N GLU A 71 5.92 -15.03 -13.98
CA GLU A 71 5.53 -15.64 -12.69
C GLU A 71 6.02 -14.82 -11.49
N ARG A 72 7.18 -14.17 -11.61
CA ARG A 72 7.82 -13.48 -10.50
C ARG A 72 7.24 -12.10 -10.25
N LEU A 73 6.81 -11.89 -9.01
CA LEU A 73 6.40 -10.58 -8.48
C LEU A 73 7.60 -9.82 -7.94
N GLY A 74 7.58 -8.52 -8.09
CA GLY A 74 8.40 -7.60 -7.32
C GLY A 74 7.55 -6.83 -6.31
N HIS A 75 8.15 -5.88 -5.62
CA HIS A 75 7.42 -4.99 -4.72
C HIS A 75 7.99 -3.58 -4.72
N ILE A 76 7.18 -2.64 -4.27
CA ILE A 76 7.58 -1.26 -4.01
C ILE A 76 7.30 -1.00 -2.54
N ASN A 77 8.33 -0.63 -1.76
CA ASN A 77 8.16 -0.17 -0.39
C ASN A 77 7.70 1.28 -0.41
N LEU A 78 6.52 1.55 0.13
CA LEU A 78 5.96 2.90 0.17
C LEU A 78 6.60 3.73 1.28
N ALA A 79 6.89 5.00 0.99
CA ALA A 79 7.42 5.96 1.97
C ALA A 79 6.40 6.29 3.06
N THR A 80 5.11 6.28 2.71
CA THR A 80 3.99 6.50 3.61
C THR A 80 2.88 5.50 3.33
N PRO A 81 2.11 5.06 4.35
CA PRO A 81 0.96 4.20 4.12
C PRO A 81 -0.08 4.86 3.22
N VAL A 82 -0.68 4.08 2.35
CA VAL A 82 -1.71 4.52 1.40
C VAL A 82 -2.96 3.67 1.57
N ALA A 83 -4.13 4.31 1.65
CA ALA A 83 -5.40 3.60 1.73
C ALA A 83 -5.71 2.87 0.42
N HIS A 84 -6.08 1.60 0.53
CA HIS A 84 -6.57 0.86 -0.63
C HIS A 84 -7.92 1.45 -1.06
N ILE A 85 -8.02 1.82 -2.33
CA ILE A 85 -9.19 2.53 -2.86
C ILE A 85 -10.51 1.75 -2.70
N TRP A 86 -10.48 0.43 -2.80
CA TRP A 86 -11.67 -0.41 -2.62
C TRP A 86 -12.21 -0.36 -1.19
N PHE A 87 -11.35 -0.21 -0.21
CA PHE A 87 -11.76 -0.14 1.20
C PHE A 87 -12.03 1.28 1.68
N LEU A 88 -11.54 2.27 0.94
CA LEU A 88 -11.77 3.69 1.23
C LEU A 88 -13.01 4.24 0.52
N LYS A 89 -13.07 4.14 -0.80
CA LYS A 89 -14.06 4.84 -1.64
C LYS A 89 -15.26 4.00 -2.08
N SER A 90 -15.24 2.68 -1.93
CA SER A 90 -16.46 1.90 -2.17
C SER A 90 -17.52 2.23 -1.10
N LEU A 91 -18.76 2.29 -1.50
CA LEU A 91 -19.86 2.57 -0.59
C LEU A 91 -20.52 1.26 -0.12
N PRO A 92 -20.59 1.01 1.19
CA PRO A 92 -20.04 1.83 2.29
C PRO A 92 -18.52 1.69 2.43
N SER A 93 -17.84 2.75 2.86
CA SER A 93 -16.41 2.71 3.13
C SER A 93 -16.09 1.74 4.27
N ARG A 94 -15.27 0.72 4.00
CA ARG A 94 -14.88 -0.28 5.02
C ARG A 94 -14.04 0.36 6.13
N ILE A 95 -13.09 1.21 5.74
CA ILE A 95 -12.25 1.96 6.69
C ILE A 95 -13.13 2.88 7.53
N GLY A 96 -14.03 3.62 6.90
CA GLY A 96 -14.98 4.50 7.58
C GLY A 96 -15.91 3.78 8.55
N ASN A 97 -16.40 2.60 8.18
CA ASN A 97 -17.27 1.80 9.05
C ASN A 97 -16.55 1.24 10.29
N ILE A 98 -15.30 0.81 10.14
CA ILE A 98 -14.52 0.31 11.28
C ILE A 98 -14.17 1.45 12.24
N LEU A 99 -13.78 2.61 11.72
CA LEU A 99 -13.38 3.76 12.53
C LEU A 99 -14.54 4.66 12.97
N ASP A 100 -15.75 4.44 12.46
CA ASP A 100 -16.91 5.31 12.64
C ASP A 100 -16.64 6.77 12.22
N ILE A 101 -16.01 6.92 11.09
CA ILE A 101 -15.65 8.22 10.48
C ILE A 101 -16.32 8.30 9.12
N SER A 102 -16.90 9.46 8.78
CA SER A 102 -17.46 9.69 7.45
C SER A 102 -16.37 9.68 6.39
N LEU A 103 -16.70 9.25 5.17
CA LEU A 103 -15.74 9.27 4.05
C LEU A 103 -15.15 10.67 3.82
N LYS A 104 -15.97 11.70 3.92
CA LYS A 104 -15.55 13.10 3.77
C LYS A 104 -14.49 13.51 4.81
N ASP A 105 -14.71 13.13 6.06
CA ASP A 105 -13.77 13.43 7.13
C ASP A 105 -12.49 12.59 7.02
N LEU A 106 -12.63 11.34 6.63
CA LEU A 106 -11.51 10.45 6.39
C LEU A 106 -10.61 10.96 5.25
N GLU A 107 -11.21 11.46 4.17
CA GLU A 107 -10.47 12.11 3.07
C GLU A 107 -9.73 13.36 3.52
N LYS A 108 -10.31 14.20 4.39
CA LYS A 108 -9.60 15.35 4.97
C LYS A 108 -8.35 14.95 5.72
N VAL A 109 -8.41 13.89 6.49
CA VAL A 109 -7.25 13.36 7.22
C VAL A 109 -6.20 12.82 6.26
N LEU A 110 -6.62 12.01 5.28
CA LEU A 110 -5.71 11.38 4.31
C LEU A 110 -5.01 12.40 3.40
N TYR A 111 -5.69 13.48 3.04
CA TYR A 111 -5.11 14.57 2.23
C TYR A 111 -4.38 15.64 3.07
N CYS A 112 -4.15 15.37 4.34
CA CYS A 112 -3.44 16.29 5.26
C CYS A 112 -4.10 17.66 5.42
N GLU A 113 -5.42 17.72 5.34
CA GLU A 113 -6.20 18.93 5.56
C GLU A 113 -6.64 19.10 7.03
N ALA A 114 -6.69 18.00 7.78
CA ALA A 114 -7.08 17.98 9.19
C ALA A 114 -6.28 16.97 9.98
N TYR A 115 -6.07 17.24 11.27
CA TYR A 115 -5.56 16.28 12.23
C TYR A 115 -6.68 15.39 12.75
N ILE A 116 -6.35 14.16 13.14
CA ILE A 116 -7.24 13.25 13.84
C ILE A 116 -6.61 12.85 15.17
N VAL A 117 -7.42 12.83 16.23
CA VAL A 117 -6.97 12.38 17.55
C VAL A 117 -6.90 10.86 17.58
N ILE A 118 -5.69 10.33 17.72
CA ILE A 118 -5.41 8.89 17.77
C ILE A 118 -5.57 8.38 19.20
N ASP A 119 -4.99 9.08 20.17
CA ASP A 119 -5.09 8.78 21.59
C ASP A 119 -5.30 10.07 22.39
N PRO A 120 -6.49 10.28 22.99
CA PRO A 120 -6.75 11.48 23.77
C PRO A 120 -6.06 11.49 25.13
N LYS A 121 -5.56 10.35 25.63
CA LYS A 121 -4.99 10.19 26.98
C LYS A 121 -5.90 10.80 28.05
N GLU A 122 -5.35 11.69 28.87
CA GLU A 122 -6.04 12.35 29.98
C GLU A 122 -6.72 13.68 29.60
N THR A 123 -6.76 14.02 28.31
CA THR A 123 -7.38 15.27 27.83
C THR A 123 -8.90 15.12 27.66
N ALA A 124 -9.60 16.23 27.49
CA ALA A 124 -11.04 16.27 27.20
C ALA A 124 -11.36 15.91 25.74
N LEU A 125 -10.37 15.56 24.92
CA LEU A 125 -10.54 15.19 23.52
C LEU A 125 -11.15 13.78 23.39
N SER A 126 -11.80 13.54 22.27
CA SER A 126 -12.33 12.21 21.92
C SER A 126 -11.49 11.55 20.84
N ARG A 127 -11.29 10.25 20.93
CA ARG A 127 -10.64 9.48 19.89
C ARG A 127 -11.41 9.59 18.57
N GLY A 128 -10.74 9.88 17.49
CA GLY A 128 -11.35 10.08 16.17
C GLY A 128 -11.88 11.49 15.92
N GLU A 129 -11.70 12.40 16.87
CA GLU A 129 -12.05 13.81 16.69
C GLU A 129 -11.11 14.48 15.67
N LEU A 130 -11.68 15.23 14.74
CA LEU A 130 -10.92 16.01 13.77
C LEU A 130 -10.57 17.38 14.33
N LEU A 131 -9.32 17.78 14.11
CA LEU A 131 -8.80 19.09 14.55
C LEU A 131 -8.28 19.84 13.33
N SER A 132 -8.61 21.15 13.25
CA SER A 132 -7.91 22.05 12.34
C SER A 132 -6.47 22.26 12.81
N GLU A 133 -5.59 22.73 11.93
CA GLU A 133 -4.20 23.05 12.29
C GLU A 133 -4.13 24.08 13.43
N GLU A 134 -4.97 25.11 13.37
CA GLU A 134 -5.06 26.14 14.43
C GLU A 134 -5.48 25.54 15.77
N ARG A 135 -6.51 24.68 15.75
CA ARG A 135 -6.99 24.02 16.97
C ARG A 135 -5.96 23.06 17.55
N TYR A 136 -5.24 22.34 16.68
CA TYR A 136 -4.15 21.47 17.10
C TYR A 136 -3.04 22.25 17.80
N MET A 137 -2.61 23.37 17.24
CA MET A 137 -1.60 24.23 17.87
C MET A 137 -2.06 24.78 19.21
N GLN A 138 -3.31 25.28 19.30
CA GLN A 138 -3.89 25.74 20.56
C GLN A 138 -3.89 24.65 21.64
N LEU A 139 -4.25 23.42 21.28
CA LEU A 139 -4.27 22.29 22.20
C LEU A 139 -2.87 21.87 22.64
N GLN A 140 -1.88 21.96 21.76
CA GLN A 140 -0.48 21.72 22.13
C GLN A 140 0.03 22.76 23.13
N ASP A 141 -0.33 24.03 22.96
CA ASP A 141 0.01 25.08 23.89
C ASP A 141 -0.70 24.93 25.25
N GLU A 142 -1.96 24.46 25.21
CA GLU A 142 -2.79 24.29 26.42
C GLU A 142 -2.37 23.06 27.24
N TYR A 143 -2.19 21.90 26.60
CA TYR A 143 -1.91 20.63 27.28
C TYR A 143 -0.43 20.23 27.30
N GLY A 144 0.37 20.70 26.33
CA GLY A 144 1.75 20.26 26.09
C GLY A 144 1.84 19.13 25.05
N ASP A 145 3.05 18.92 24.53
CA ASP A 145 3.28 18.05 23.38
C ASP A 145 2.94 16.55 23.63
N ASP A 146 3.10 16.08 24.85
CA ASP A 146 2.97 14.65 25.19
C ASP A 146 1.61 14.27 25.80
N LYS A 147 0.65 15.18 25.88
CA LYS A 147 -0.62 14.98 26.60
C LYS A 147 -1.72 14.34 25.76
N PHE A 148 -1.57 14.33 24.47
CA PHE A 148 -2.42 13.59 23.53
C PHE A 148 -1.64 13.24 22.27
N VAL A 149 -2.14 12.26 21.51
CA VAL A 149 -1.56 11.85 20.23
C VAL A 149 -2.56 12.16 19.12
N ALA A 150 -2.15 13.01 18.19
CA ALA A 150 -2.89 13.29 16.97
C ALA A 150 -1.94 13.31 15.78
N GLY A 151 -2.47 13.05 14.60
CA GLY A 151 -1.69 13.04 13.37
C GLY A 151 -2.55 13.26 12.15
N MET A 152 -1.94 13.30 10.98
CA MET A 152 -2.62 13.41 9.71
C MET A 152 -2.00 12.46 8.67
N GLY A 153 -2.68 12.30 7.55
CA GLY A 153 -2.23 11.43 6.46
C GLY A 153 -2.44 9.96 6.71
N GLY A 154 -1.85 9.14 5.84
CA GLY A 154 -2.01 7.69 5.88
C GLY A 154 -1.49 7.02 7.15
N GLU A 155 -0.42 7.55 7.75
CA GLU A 155 0.11 7.03 9.02
C GLU A 155 -0.89 7.16 10.16
N ALA A 156 -1.58 8.29 10.26
CA ALA A 156 -2.60 8.50 11.29
C ALA A 156 -3.74 7.49 11.16
N VAL A 157 -4.23 7.27 9.95
CA VAL A 157 -5.30 6.29 9.69
C VAL A 157 -4.81 4.87 9.98
N LEU A 158 -3.58 4.53 9.61
CA LEU A 158 -2.98 3.23 9.93
C LEU A 158 -2.92 3.00 11.45
N ASP A 159 -2.47 4.00 12.21
CA ASP A 159 -2.39 3.92 13.66
C ASP A 159 -3.76 3.79 14.31
N MET A 160 -4.76 4.50 13.79
CA MET A 160 -6.15 4.35 14.21
C MET A 160 -6.66 2.92 13.99
N LEU A 161 -6.39 2.33 12.83
CA LEU A 161 -6.79 0.97 12.51
C LEU A 161 -6.06 -0.09 13.34
N LYS A 162 -4.78 0.10 13.62
CA LYS A 162 -4.01 -0.77 14.52
C LYS A 162 -4.56 -0.79 15.94
N GLY A 163 -5.10 0.31 16.39
CA GLY A 163 -5.71 0.45 17.70
C GLY A 163 -7.12 -0.16 17.85
N VAL A 164 -7.69 -0.72 16.78
CA VAL A 164 -9.00 -1.36 16.82
C VAL A 164 -8.89 -2.79 17.33
N ASP A 165 -9.55 -3.08 18.45
CA ASP A 165 -9.81 -4.44 18.90
C ASP A 165 -11.12 -4.93 18.29
N VAL A 166 -11.03 -5.82 17.29
CA VAL A 166 -12.19 -6.31 16.53
C VAL A 166 -13.18 -7.05 17.41
N HIS A 167 -12.72 -7.87 18.35
CA HIS A 167 -13.57 -8.62 19.26
C HIS A 167 -14.36 -7.68 20.19
N GLN A 168 -13.66 -6.72 20.79
CA GLN A 168 -14.28 -5.71 21.66
C GLN A 168 -15.28 -4.85 20.89
N LEU A 169 -14.93 -4.44 19.66
CA LEU A 169 -15.81 -3.64 18.82
C LEU A 169 -17.09 -4.40 18.44
N CYS A 170 -17.00 -5.67 18.09
CA CYS A 170 -18.17 -6.50 17.82
C CYS A 170 -19.12 -6.59 19.02
N GLU A 171 -18.58 -6.81 20.22
CA GLU A 171 -19.40 -6.88 21.44
C GLU A 171 -20.07 -5.54 21.74
N THR A 172 -19.33 -4.45 21.64
CA THR A 172 -19.85 -3.08 21.83
C THR A 172 -21.00 -2.80 20.85
N LEU A 173 -20.81 -3.11 19.57
CA LEU A 173 -21.83 -2.89 18.54
C LEU A 173 -23.09 -3.75 18.76
N ARG A 174 -22.96 -4.98 19.23
CA ARG A 174 -24.10 -5.84 19.59
C ARG A 174 -24.90 -5.26 20.74
N GLN A 175 -24.24 -4.75 21.76
CA GLN A 175 -24.90 -4.10 22.91
C GLN A 175 -25.61 -2.82 22.46
N GLU A 176 -24.96 -1.97 21.65
CA GLU A 176 -25.56 -0.76 21.09
C GLU A 176 -26.79 -1.07 20.22
N MET A 177 -26.72 -2.14 19.42
CA MET A 177 -27.85 -2.58 18.59
C MET A 177 -29.07 -2.96 19.45
N ARG A 178 -28.85 -3.65 20.57
CA ARG A 178 -29.94 -4.04 21.50
C ARG A 178 -30.57 -2.84 22.20
N SER A 179 -29.76 -1.82 22.50
CA SER A 179 -30.23 -0.62 23.21
C SER A 179 -30.69 0.50 22.24
N ALA A 180 -30.57 0.34 20.95
CA ALA A 180 -30.93 1.36 19.98
C ALA A 180 -32.45 1.57 19.91
N THR A 181 -32.89 2.81 20.11
CA THR A 181 -34.30 3.21 20.11
C THR A 181 -34.79 3.63 18.72
N SER A 182 -33.88 4.09 17.85
CA SER A 182 -34.21 4.54 16.50
C SER A 182 -33.85 3.47 15.46
N GLU A 183 -34.76 3.22 14.52
CA GLU A 183 -34.53 2.28 13.41
C GLU A 183 -33.36 2.70 12.50
N ALA A 184 -33.23 4.00 12.22
CA ALA A 184 -32.15 4.53 11.43
C ALA A 184 -30.77 4.29 12.09
N LYS A 185 -30.69 4.52 13.41
CA LYS A 185 -29.50 4.26 14.21
C LYS A 185 -29.17 2.75 14.24
N ARG A 186 -30.18 1.91 14.38
CA ARG A 186 -30.00 0.45 14.34
C ARG A 186 -29.48 -0.03 13.00
N LYS A 187 -30.01 0.48 11.88
CA LYS A 187 -29.52 0.16 10.52
C LYS A 187 -28.05 0.53 10.33
N LYS A 188 -27.63 1.69 10.83
CA LYS A 188 -26.21 2.10 10.80
C LYS A 188 -25.32 1.15 11.60
N ILE A 189 -25.74 0.79 12.79
CA ILE A 189 -25.00 -0.15 13.66
C ILE A 189 -24.89 -1.53 12.99
N VAL A 190 -25.95 -2.04 12.38
CA VAL A 190 -25.96 -3.33 11.67
C VAL A 190 -24.93 -3.34 10.53
N LYS A 191 -24.84 -2.26 9.76
CA LYS A 191 -23.84 -2.16 8.68
C LYS A 191 -22.41 -2.22 9.19
N ARG A 192 -22.12 -1.50 10.28
CA ARG A 192 -20.81 -1.56 10.94
C ARG A 192 -20.52 -2.95 11.50
N LEU A 193 -21.49 -3.55 12.16
CA LEU A 193 -21.36 -4.87 12.76
C LEU A 193 -21.06 -5.95 11.73
N LYS A 194 -21.68 -5.92 10.55
CA LYS A 194 -21.37 -6.86 9.45
C LYS A 194 -19.92 -6.79 9.03
N VAL A 195 -19.37 -5.60 8.86
CA VAL A 195 -17.96 -5.42 8.50
C VAL A 195 -17.05 -5.92 9.61
N CYS A 196 -17.37 -5.58 10.85
CA CYS A 196 -16.59 -5.99 12.03
C CYS A 196 -16.58 -7.51 12.20
N GLU A 197 -17.72 -8.17 12.07
CA GLU A 197 -17.82 -9.64 12.15
C GLU A 197 -17.06 -10.34 11.02
N ALA A 198 -17.08 -9.78 9.81
CA ALA A 198 -16.29 -10.29 8.70
C ALA A 198 -14.78 -10.28 9.00
N PHE A 199 -14.27 -9.23 9.63
CA PHE A 199 -12.89 -9.20 10.11
C PHE A 199 -12.61 -10.22 11.19
N ARG A 200 -13.52 -10.35 12.15
CA ARG A 200 -13.37 -11.31 13.25
C ARG A 200 -13.34 -12.75 12.75
N GLU A 201 -14.23 -13.11 11.85
CA GLU A 201 -14.36 -14.48 11.33
C GLU A 201 -13.21 -14.85 10.39
N SER A 202 -12.76 -13.91 9.55
CA SER A 202 -11.67 -14.15 8.60
C SER A 202 -10.28 -14.13 9.26
N GLY A 203 -10.14 -13.53 10.42
CA GLY A 203 -8.84 -13.30 11.04
C GLY A 203 -7.99 -12.22 10.39
N ASN A 204 -8.54 -11.50 9.40
CA ASN A 204 -7.86 -10.36 8.78
C ASN A 204 -7.80 -9.18 9.74
N ARG A 205 -6.69 -8.44 9.66
CA ARG A 205 -6.50 -7.26 10.50
C ARG A 205 -6.99 -6.00 9.78
N PRO A 206 -7.71 -5.10 10.47
CA PRO A 206 -8.19 -3.85 9.87
C PRO A 206 -7.09 -2.98 9.26
N GLU A 207 -5.91 -2.94 9.87
CA GLU A 207 -4.76 -2.17 9.38
C GLU A 207 -4.23 -2.64 8.02
N TRP A 208 -4.59 -3.85 7.58
CA TRP A 208 -4.21 -4.35 6.25
C TRP A 208 -4.95 -3.67 5.10
N MET A 209 -5.99 -2.91 5.40
CA MET A 209 -6.64 -2.04 4.41
C MET A 209 -5.78 -0.83 4.01
N MET A 210 -4.73 -0.54 4.78
CA MET A 210 -3.71 0.45 4.47
C MET A 210 -2.48 -0.25 3.88
N LEU A 211 -2.07 0.17 2.69
CA LEU A 211 -0.94 -0.41 1.99
C LEU A 211 0.37 0.25 2.42
N THR A 212 1.33 -0.54 2.85
CA THR A 212 2.71 -0.12 3.11
C THR A 212 3.67 -0.65 2.05
N VAL A 213 3.23 -1.63 1.29
CA VAL A 213 3.96 -2.27 0.19
C VAL A 213 2.99 -2.51 -0.96
N ILE A 214 3.43 -2.23 -2.19
CA ILE A 214 2.67 -2.51 -3.41
C ILE A 214 3.33 -3.67 -4.15
N PRO A 215 2.59 -4.71 -4.59
CA PRO A 215 3.12 -5.74 -5.46
C PRO A 215 3.32 -5.19 -6.87
N VAL A 216 4.40 -5.60 -7.52
CA VAL A 216 4.69 -5.26 -8.91
C VAL A 216 4.45 -6.50 -9.77
N LEU A 217 3.54 -6.37 -10.71
CA LEU A 217 3.15 -7.44 -11.63
C LEU A 217 4.35 -7.93 -12.44
N PRO A 218 4.45 -9.23 -12.74
CA PRO A 218 5.51 -9.74 -13.61
C PRO A 218 5.61 -8.99 -14.94
N PRO A 219 6.84 -8.73 -15.44
CA PRO A 219 7.04 -7.89 -16.64
C PRO A 219 6.35 -8.41 -17.89
N ASP A 220 6.28 -9.72 -18.09
CA ASP A 220 5.66 -10.30 -19.28
C ASP A 220 4.14 -10.15 -19.31
N LEU A 221 3.52 -9.83 -18.18
CA LEU A 221 2.09 -9.49 -18.09
C LEU A 221 1.80 -8.01 -18.35
N ARG A 222 2.84 -7.19 -18.49
CA ARG A 222 2.78 -5.77 -18.83
C ARG A 222 3.90 -5.40 -19.82
N PRO A 223 3.94 -6.06 -20.98
CA PRO A 223 5.11 -6.03 -21.84
C PRO A 223 5.39 -4.68 -22.46
N LEU A 224 6.67 -4.44 -22.75
CA LEU A 224 7.16 -3.34 -23.55
C LEU A 224 7.51 -3.89 -24.94
N VAL A 225 6.72 -3.55 -25.95
CA VAL A 225 6.81 -4.10 -27.28
C VAL A 225 7.47 -3.09 -28.22
N PRO A 226 8.57 -3.46 -28.92
CA PRO A 226 9.18 -2.57 -29.90
C PRO A 226 8.28 -2.41 -31.13
N LEU A 227 8.12 -1.17 -31.57
CA LEU A 227 7.43 -0.82 -32.80
C LEU A 227 8.45 -0.41 -33.88
N ASP A 228 7.98 -0.37 -35.14
CA ASP A 228 8.79 0.17 -36.24
C ASP A 228 9.17 1.64 -35.96
N GLY A 229 10.41 2.04 -36.33
CA GLY A 229 10.89 3.39 -36.12
C GLY A 229 11.50 3.67 -34.72
N GLY A 230 11.87 2.64 -33.97
CA GLY A 230 12.56 2.77 -32.67
C GLY A 230 11.65 3.19 -31.51
N ARG A 231 10.33 3.18 -31.71
CA ARG A 231 9.34 3.44 -30.66
C ARG A 231 8.94 2.15 -29.95
N PHE A 232 8.45 2.29 -28.71
CA PHE A 232 7.92 1.18 -27.95
C PHE A 232 6.43 1.43 -27.61
N ALA A 233 5.61 0.39 -27.77
CA ALA A 233 4.30 0.35 -27.19
C ALA A 233 4.40 -0.31 -25.81
N THR A 234 3.73 0.25 -24.83
CA THR A 234 3.74 -0.26 -23.45
C THR A 234 2.34 -0.32 -22.89
N SER A 235 2.14 -1.20 -21.92
CA SER A 235 0.92 -1.23 -21.12
C SER A 235 0.83 0.04 -20.27
N ASP A 236 -0.39 0.54 -20.09
CA ASP A 236 -0.68 1.67 -19.19
C ASP A 236 -0.23 1.41 -17.75
N LEU A 237 -0.16 0.14 -17.35
CA LEU A 237 0.35 -0.26 -16.02
C LEU A 237 1.79 0.19 -15.79
N ASN A 238 2.63 0.16 -16.81
CA ASN A 238 4.02 0.62 -16.68
C ASN A 238 4.10 2.12 -16.39
N ASP A 239 3.25 2.92 -17.01
CA ASP A 239 3.18 4.36 -16.74
C ASP A 239 2.65 4.63 -15.32
N LEU A 240 1.66 3.90 -14.88
CA LEU A 240 1.14 3.99 -13.50
C LEU A 240 2.22 3.64 -12.47
N TYR A 241 2.95 2.55 -12.67
CA TYR A 241 4.06 2.19 -11.78
C TYR A 241 5.16 3.25 -11.78
N ARG A 242 5.52 3.81 -12.94
CA ARG A 242 6.51 4.89 -13.02
C ARG A 242 6.10 6.11 -12.21
N ARG A 243 4.85 6.53 -12.32
CA ARG A 243 4.30 7.64 -11.53
C ARG A 243 4.35 7.37 -10.03
N VAL A 244 3.96 6.17 -9.63
CA VAL A 244 4.02 5.75 -8.22
C VAL A 244 5.44 5.77 -7.70
N ILE A 245 6.40 5.18 -8.42
CA ILE A 245 7.81 5.15 -8.02
C ILE A 245 8.40 6.56 -7.94
N ASN A 246 8.12 7.42 -8.91
CA ASN A 246 8.60 8.80 -8.91
C ASN A 246 8.09 9.59 -7.71
N ARG A 247 6.80 9.49 -7.42
CA ARG A 247 6.20 10.15 -6.24
C ARG A 247 6.76 9.59 -4.94
N ASN A 248 6.90 8.28 -4.86
CA ASN A 248 7.44 7.60 -3.70
C ASN A 248 8.89 8.01 -3.42
N ASN A 249 9.73 8.05 -4.44
CA ASN A 249 11.12 8.48 -4.34
C ASN A 249 11.23 9.96 -3.94
N ARG A 250 10.31 10.78 -4.41
CA ARG A 250 10.24 12.19 -4.04
C ARG A 250 9.86 12.38 -2.55
N LEU A 251 8.95 11.56 -2.04
CA LEU A 251 8.57 11.58 -0.63
C LEU A 251 9.68 11.08 0.30
N GLN A 252 10.57 10.21 -0.18
CA GLN A 252 11.69 9.70 0.62
C GLN A 252 12.85 10.69 0.74
N ARG A 253 12.88 11.77 -0.04
CA ARG A 253 13.87 12.85 0.04
C ARG A 253 13.43 13.88 1.07
#